data_7a8254ac0e44de0c2e7b20e4e083de72
#
_entry.id   7a8254ac0e44de0c2e7b20e4e083de72
#
_cell.length_a   1.000
_cell.length_b   1.000
_cell.length_c   1.000
_cell.angle_alpha   90.00
_cell.angle_beta   90.00
_cell.angle_gamma   90.00
#
_symmetry.space_group_name_H-M   'P 1'
#
loop_
_entity.id
_entity.type
_entity.pdbx_description
1 polymer ?
#
loop_
_entity_poly.entity_id
_entity_poly.type
_entity_poly.pdbx_seq_one_letter_code
_entity_poly.pdbx_strand_id
1 'polypeptide(L)'
;MTDQTSVHSHAPVPLEHREGAATLVLAGNPNVGKSVVFNALTGTYVDVSNFPGTTVELTRGQMGGFDVVDTPGVYGVSSFNDEERVARDVIMGADVVINVVDAVHLERDLFLTLQLIDMGKRVVVALNMADEARSRGVGIDRDLLSDLLGVPVVETVAVRGEGIEELKVAVAEARMGVSDHELEEQLVFMAARVGLRAEALLVLEGDENVAERHGIEPEGERDAIYLRRRERVNDIVGHVVTHTTEGANFSARLSHAMMHPATGLPLLGLLLYGMYIVLGEWLAGGLVDWLAEDVLEEYFVPFVEGVVGRAFAEGSALFTIAAGEFGVLTMTPVYLFGVILPLVTGFYLLLALLEDSGYLPRIAALADRSLSGMGLNGRAVIPLILGLGCVTMGTLTTRILGSKRERIIATALMAIAVPCSAQIAVIAALMAGVGPTYAAGYFAALLVIFVGVGTALARLTPGVTTDLLIDIPSLRLPRADNVIRKTVMKVWHFMKEVTVFFLVGAALISTMQVTGALDAIQRWAVPLTVGWLGLPAEAATAFVMGFVRRDFGAAGFFTMNLTAAQLLVSMVTITLFVPCIASVMVIAKERGARYLVGLFAASVGLAFIVGGLLARLIGVV
;
A
#
# COMPACT_ATOMS: atom_id res chain seq x y z
N MET A 1 -8.78 -35.74 -16.27
CA MET A 1 -7.41 -36.17 -16.60
C MET A 1 -6.45 -35.29 -15.83
N THR A 2 -5.93 -35.91 -14.81
CA THR A 2 -4.75 -35.59 -13.95
C THR A 2 -4.48 -34.13 -13.61
N ASP A 3 -5.08 -33.81 -12.50
CA ASP A 3 -4.73 -32.70 -11.60
C ASP A 3 -3.35 -32.99 -10.99
N GLN A 4 -2.34 -32.22 -11.37
CA GLN A 4 -1.05 -32.20 -10.70
C GLN A 4 -1.00 -31.01 -9.77
N THR A 5 -1.65 -31.11 -8.62
CA THR A 5 -1.29 -30.36 -7.43
C THR A 5 0.04 -30.88 -6.92
N SER A 6 1.14 -30.26 -7.35
CA SER A 6 2.45 -30.47 -6.75
C SER A 6 2.42 -29.90 -5.34
N VAL A 7 2.21 -30.76 -4.37
CA VAL A 7 2.49 -30.53 -2.95
C VAL A 7 4.00 -30.31 -2.83
N HIS A 8 4.45 -29.06 -2.80
CA HIS A 8 5.81 -28.75 -2.42
C HIS A 8 5.93 -28.92 -0.91
N SER A 9 6.44 -30.09 -0.49
CA SER A 9 6.93 -30.30 0.86
C SER A 9 8.17 -29.42 1.04
N HIS A 10 7.99 -28.23 1.61
CA HIS A 10 9.11 -27.37 1.95
C HIS A 10 9.73 -27.86 3.26
N ALA A 11 10.80 -28.65 3.16
CA ALA A 11 11.77 -28.76 4.24
C ALA A 11 12.31 -27.34 4.56
N PRO A 12 12.66 -27.01 5.83
CA PRO A 12 13.31 -25.76 6.14
C PRO A 12 14.51 -25.61 5.23
N VAL A 13 14.53 -24.54 4.43
CA VAL A 13 15.63 -24.29 3.48
C VAL A 13 16.88 -24.04 4.33
N PRO A 14 17.94 -24.86 4.21
CA PRO A 14 19.16 -24.61 4.95
C PRO A 14 19.68 -23.22 4.55
N LEU A 15 19.85 -22.33 5.53
CA LEU A 15 20.59 -21.10 5.30
C LEU A 15 21.98 -21.53 4.83
N GLU A 16 22.41 -21.09 3.63
CA GLU A 16 23.79 -21.35 3.19
C GLU A 16 24.75 -20.69 4.19
N HIS A 17 25.37 -21.49 5.03
CA HIS A 17 26.32 -21.06 6.02
C HIS A 17 27.74 -21.11 5.42
N ARG A 18 28.56 -20.10 5.74
CA ARG A 18 30.02 -20.31 5.65
C ARG A 18 30.39 -21.35 6.67
N GLU A 19 31.18 -22.35 6.26
CA GLU A 19 31.66 -23.40 7.16
C GLU A 19 32.26 -22.76 8.43
N GLY A 20 31.61 -22.98 9.58
CA GLY A 20 32.10 -22.58 10.90
C GLY A 20 31.62 -21.23 11.45
N ALA A 21 30.77 -20.45 10.76
CA ALA A 21 30.19 -19.22 11.29
C ALA A 21 28.83 -19.49 11.96
N ALA A 22 28.60 -18.94 13.17
CA ALA A 22 27.30 -18.99 13.83
C ALA A 22 26.34 -17.97 13.20
N THR A 23 25.05 -18.31 13.14
CA THR A 23 24.02 -17.44 12.57
C THR A 23 23.39 -16.56 13.64
N LEU A 24 23.53 -15.24 13.46
CA LEU A 24 22.88 -14.21 14.25
C LEU A 24 21.72 -13.59 13.47
N VAL A 25 20.53 -13.67 14.00
CA VAL A 25 19.31 -13.14 13.34
C VAL A 25 18.78 -11.92 14.09
N LEU A 26 18.49 -10.84 13.34
CA LEU A 26 17.72 -9.73 13.88
C LEU A 26 16.23 -9.98 13.66
N ALA A 27 15.49 -10.06 14.74
CA ALA A 27 14.04 -10.16 14.77
C ALA A 27 13.45 -8.90 15.41
N GLY A 28 12.19 -8.63 15.17
CA GLY A 28 11.48 -7.50 15.78
C GLY A 28 10.28 -7.07 14.96
N ASN A 29 9.41 -6.32 15.59
CA ASN A 29 8.21 -5.78 14.96
C ASN A 29 8.56 -4.80 13.82
N PRO A 30 7.61 -4.51 12.90
CA PRO A 30 7.81 -3.44 11.93
C PRO A 30 8.08 -2.09 12.63
N ASN A 31 8.97 -1.29 12.05
CA ASN A 31 9.32 0.08 12.49
C ASN A 31 10.06 0.22 13.83
N VAL A 32 10.54 -0.84 14.44
CA VAL A 32 11.36 -0.79 15.68
C VAL A 32 12.81 -0.33 15.44
N GLY A 33 13.19 -0.07 14.20
CA GLY A 33 14.56 0.34 13.84
C GLY A 33 15.52 -0.82 13.58
N LYS A 34 15.01 -2.04 13.30
CA LYS A 34 15.78 -3.26 13.08
C LYS A 34 16.89 -3.09 12.03
N SER A 35 16.58 -2.58 10.83
CA SER A 35 17.58 -2.37 9.77
C SER A 35 18.61 -1.28 10.11
N VAL A 36 18.26 -0.33 11.00
CA VAL A 36 19.22 0.65 11.52
C VAL A 36 20.21 -0.03 12.46
N VAL A 37 19.72 -0.89 13.37
CA VAL A 37 20.56 -1.71 14.25
C VAL A 37 21.45 -2.65 13.42
N PHE A 38 20.89 -3.29 12.39
CA PHE A 38 21.63 -4.15 11.49
C PHE A 38 22.82 -3.40 10.83
N ASN A 39 22.55 -2.22 10.24
CA ASN A 39 23.61 -1.42 9.61
C ASN A 39 24.66 -0.94 10.61
N ALA A 40 24.26 -0.62 11.84
CA ALA A 40 25.19 -0.22 12.91
C ALA A 40 26.07 -1.39 13.40
N LEU A 41 25.56 -2.63 13.38
CA LEU A 41 26.30 -3.83 13.77
C LEU A 41 27.27 -4.30 12.69
N THR A 42 26.85 -4.29 11.41
CA THR A 42 27.59 -4.91 10.29
C THR A 42 28.43 -3.94 9.49
N GLY A 43 28.19 -2.61 9.63
CA GLY A 43 28.83 -1.61 8.79
C GLY A 43 28.18 -1.52 7.40
N THR A 44 28.94 -0.97 6.42
CA THR A 44 28.42 -0.64 5.08
C THR A 44 28.38 -1.79 4.08
N TYR A 45 28.81 -3.00 4.44
CA TYR A 45 28.82 -4.14 3.51
C TYR A 45 27.56 -4.97 3.70
N VAL A 46 26.64 -4.85 2.75
CA VAL A 46 25.33 -5.51 2.76
C VAL A 46 25.18 -6.35 1.50
N ASP A 47 25.00 -7.63 1.66
CA ASP A 47 24.58 -8.53 0.58
C ASP A 47 23.06 -8.73 0.64
N VAL A 48 22.37 -8.46 -0.46
CA VAL A 48 20.90 -8.62 -0.56
C VAL A 48 20.63 -9.86 -1.40
N SER A 49 19.99 -10.84 -0.80
CA SER A 49 19.59 -12.07 -1.49
C SER A 49 18.11 -12.34 -1.31
N ASN A 50 17.46 -12.88 -2.36
CA ASN A 50 16.09 -13.35 -2.24
C ASN A 50 16.04 -14.69 -1.52
N PHE A 51 15.06 -14.85 -0.62
CA PHE A 51 14.82 -16.15 0.00
C PHE A 51 14.29 -17.14 -1.05
N PRO A 52 14.84 -18.37 -1.13
CA PRO A 52 14.48 -19.33 -2.15
C PRO A 52 12.96 -19.57 -2.24
N GLY A 53 12.39 -19.39 -3.43
CA GLY A 53 10.97 -19.63 -3.70
C GLY A 53 10.02 -18.47 -3.34
N THR A 54 10.56 -17.31 -2.94
CA THR A 54 9.76 -16.10 -2.61
C THR A 54 10.35 -14.85 -3.24
N THR A 55 9.57 -13.76 -3.21
CA THR A 55 10.04 -12.41 -3.61
C THR A 55 10.58 -11.60 -2.42
N VAL A 56 10.75 -12.23 -1.26
CA VAL A 56 11.18 -11.57 -0.03
C VAL A 56 12.71 -11.46 -0.03
N GLU A 57 13.20 -10.24 0.10
CA GLU A 57 14.64 -9.93 0.16
C GLU A 57 15.13 -10.06 1.61
N LEU A 58 16.22 -10.80 1.80
CA LEU A 58 16.96 -10.87 3.06
C LEU A 58 18.26 -10.10 2.93
N THR A 59 18.54 -9.29 3.92
CA THR A 59 19.80 -8.55 4.03
C THR A 59 20.76 -9.31 4.91
N ARG A 60 21.98 -9.56 4.41
CA ARG A 60 23.04 -10.29 5.13
C ARG A 60 24.26 -9.41 5.33
N GLY A 61 24.93 -9.59 6.46
CA GLY A 61 26.16 -8.91 6.82
C GLY A 61 27.02 -9.77 7.75
N GLN A 62 28.13 -9.24 8.21
CA GLN A 62 29.05 -9.94 9.12
C GLN A 62 29.35 -9.11 10.35
N MET A 63 29.47 -9.77 11.50
CA MET A 63 29.87 -9.16 12.76
C MET A 63 30.63 -10.19 13.61
N GLY A 64 31.93 -9.97 13.85
CA GLY A 64 32.71 -10.72 14.86
C GLY A 64 32.65 -12.24 14.75
N GLY A 65 32.62 -12.80 13.52
CA GLY A 65 32.52 -14.24 13.29
C GLY A 65 31.09 -14.79 13.21
N PHE A 66 30.09 -13.92 13.30
CA PHE A 66 28.68 -14.25 13.04
C PHE A 66 28.29 -13.84 11.62
N ASP A 67 27.50 -14.68 10.95
CA ASP A 67 26.72 -14.30 9.79
C ASP A 67 25.41 -13.66 10.29
N VAL A 68 25.24 -12.36 10.04
CA VAL A 68 24.11 -11.57 10.53
C VAL A 68 23.04 -11.48 9.45
N VAL A 69 21.79 -11.81 9.79
CA VAL A 69 20.65 -11.78 8.87
C VAL A 69 19.58 -10.83 9.42
N ASP A 70 19.16 -9.84 8.61
CA ASP A 70 18.00 -9.00 8.90
C ASP A 70 16.73 -9.65 8.36
N THR A 71 15.75 -9.93 9.23
CA THR A 71 14.45 -10.50 8.81
C THR A 71 13.44 -9.42 8.48
N PRO A 72 12.41 -9.70 7.69
CA PRO A 72 11.22 -8.86 7.64
C PRO A 72 10.67 -8.57 9.04
N GLY A 73 10.04 -7.41 9.24
CA GLY A 73 9.38 -7.09 10.51
C GLY A 73 8.13 -7.94 10.70
N VAL A 74 8.02 -8.63 11.84
CA VAL A 74 6.90 -9.53 12.15
C VAL A 74 6.38 -9.28 13.56
N TYR A 75 5.07 -9.41 13.74
CA TYR A 75 4.42 -9.28 15.06
C TYR A 75 4.42 -10.59 15.86
N GLY A 76 4.72 -11.69 15.21
CA GLY A 76 4.84 -13.02 15.78
C GLY A 76 5.44 -14.00 14.78
N VAL A 77 5.83 -15.17 15.25
CA VAL A 77 6.47 -16.22 14.43
C VAL A 77 5.42 -17.15 13.78
N SER A 78 4.16 -17.09 14.20
CA SER A 78 3.05 -17.84 13.59
C SER A 78 2.66 -17.17 12.26
N SER A 79 2.84 -17.88 11.14
CA SER A 79 2.83 -17.27 9.80
C SER A 79 1.44 -17.18 9.17
N PHE A 80 1.09 -15.96 8.72
CA PHE A 80 -0.12 -15.69 7.92
C PHE A 80 0.19 -15.26 6.49
N ASN A 81 1.43 -14.80 6.23
CA ASN A 81 1.86 -14.30 4.91
C ASN A 81 3.27 -14.78 4.58
N ASP A 82 3.70 -14.54 3.34
CA ASP A 82 5.01 -15.02 2.86
C ASP A 82 6.19 -14.39 3.62
N GLU A 83 6.08 -13.11 4.06
CA GLU A 83 7.13 -12.43 4.83
C GLU A 83 7.29 -13.04 6.22
N GLU A 84 6.17 -13.34 6.90
CA GLU A 84 6.19 -13.99 8.22
C GLU A 84 6.72 -15.42 8.14
N ARG A 85 6.39 -16.16 7.06
CA ARG A 85 6.98 -17.49 6.84
C ARG A 85 8.50 -17.44 6.68
N VAL A 86 8.99 -16.49 5.89
CA VAL A 86 10.44 -16.31 5.71
C VAL A 86 11.10 -15.95 7.04
N ALA A 87 10.55 -15.00 7.78
CA ALA A 87 11.06 -14.60 9.08
C ALA A 87 11.08 -15.79 10.07
N ARG A 88 10.01 -16.58 10.13
CA ARG A 88 9.92 -17.81 10.94
C ARG A 88 11.03 -18.80 10.60
N ASP A 89 11.17 -19.12 9.32
CA ASP A 89 12.12 -20.14 8.88
C ASP A 89 13.57 -19.70 9.13
N VAL A 90 13.86 -18.41 8.97
CA VAL A 90 15.16 -17.82 9.31
C VAL A 90 15.41 -17.84 10.83
N ILE A 91 14.42 -17.46 11.64
CA ILE A 91 14.51 -17.47 13.12
C ILE A 91 14.69 -18.91 13.63
N MET A 92 14.01 -19.89 13.04
CA MET A 92 14.18 -21.28 13.43
C MET A 92 15.60 -21.80 13.20
N GLY A 93 16.28 -21.34 12.15
CA GLY A 93 17.67 -21.68 11.85
C GLY A 93 18.72 -20.89 12.62
N ALA A 94 18.33 -19.90 13.44
CA ALA A 94 19.26 -19.02 14.16
C ALA A 94 19.91 -19.69 15.37
N ASP A 95 21.22 -19.47 15.58
CA ASP A 95 21.94 -19.81 16.80
C ASP A 95 21.69 -18.78 17.92
N VAL A 96 21.65 -17.49 17.54
CA VAL A 96 21.35 -16.36 18.43
C VAL A 96 20.37 -15.42 17.74
N VAL A 97 19.45 -14.86 18.52
CA VAL A 97 18.50 -13.86 18.02
C VAL A 97 18.66 -12.55 18.79
N ILE A 98 18.93 -11.45 18.08
CA ILE A 98 18.75 -10.10 18.63
C ILE A 98 17.30 -9.70 18.35
N ASN A 99 16.50 -9.59 19.41
CA ASN A 99 15.16 -9.03 19.27
C ASN A 99 15.21 -7.50 19.50
N VAL A 100 14.93 -6.75 18.43
CA VAL A 100 14.86 -5.29 18.49
C VAL A 100 13.47 -4.88 18.94
N VAL A 101 13.41 -4.19 20.07
CA VAL A 101 12.19 -3.78 20.78
C VAL A 101 12.14 -2.25 20.84
N ASP A 102 10.99 -1.66 20.54
CA ASP A 102 10.77 -0.22 20.71
C ASP A 102 10.47 0.10 22.17
N ALA A 103 11.35 0.86 22.82
CA ALA A 103 11.21 1.27 24.22
C ALA A 103 9.91 2.05 24.50
N VAL A 104 9.36 2.73 23.49
CA VAL A 104 8.09 3.46 23.63
C VAL A 104 6.87 2.52 23.65
N HIS A 105 6.98 1.38 22.97
CA HIS A 105 5.90 0.42 22.78
C HIS A 105 6.25 -0.97 23.34
N LEU A 106 6.90 -0.98 24.50
CA LEU A 106 7.42 -2.20 25.13
C LEU A 106 6.37 -3.30 25.27
N GLU A 107 5.15 -2.97 25.68
CA GLU A 107 4.03 -3.90 25.85
C GLU A 107 3.70 -4.68 24.59
N ARG A 108 3.77 -4.03 23.43
CA ARG A 108 3.52 -4.67 22.14
C ARG A 108 4.66 -5.60 21.74
N ASP A 109 5.90 -5.14 21.89
CA ASP A 109 7.07 -5.79 21.31
C ASP A 109 7.58 -6.96 22.16
N LEU A 110 7.31 -6.95 23.47
CA LEU A 110 7.65 -8.06 24.37
C LEU A 110 6.90 -9.34 24.03
N PHE A 111 5.78 -9.25 23.31
CA PHE A 111 5.05 -10.44 22.88
C PHE A 111 5.92 -11.34 21.99
N LEU A 112 6.61 -10.78 21.01
CA LEU A 112 7.55 -11.50 20.17
C LEU A 112 8.77 -11.98 20.98
N THR A 113 9.26 -11.17 21.93
CA THR A 113 10.36 -11.56 22.82
C THR A 113 10.03 -12.84 23.59
N LEU A 114 8.84 -12.89 24.22
CA LEU A 114 8.40 -14.08 24.95
C LEU A 114 8.21 -15.27 24.02
N GLN A 115 7.69 -15.08 22.80
CA GLN A 115 7.55 -16.15 21.83
C GLN A 115 8.91 -16.76 21.44
N LEU A 116 9.94 -15.92 21.22
CA LEU A 116 11.30 -16.37 20.94
C LEU A 116 11.91 -17.16 22.12
N ILE A 117 11.63 -16.73 23.35
CA ILE A 117 12.03 -17.43 24.58
C ILE A 117 11.31 -18.80 24.67
N ASP A 118 9.98 -18.83 24.42
CA ASP A 118 9.20 -20.06 24.43
C ASP A 118 9.69 -21.05 23.36
N MET A 119 10.16 -20.57 22.21
CA MET A 119 10.80 -21.38 21.17
C MET A 119 12.18 -21.95 21.59
N GLY A 120 12.70 -21.54 22.75
CA GLY A 120 14.01 -21.99 23.24
C GLY A 120 15.19 -21.34 22.52
N LYS A 121 15.04 -20.17 21.94
CA LYS A 121 16.13 -19.46 21.30
C LYS A 121 17.03 -18.75 22.31
N ARG A 122 18.31 -18.60 21.99
CA ARG A 122 19.22 -17.72 22.73
C ARG A 122 18.95 -16.30 22.27
N VAL A 123 18.45 -15.47 23.18
CA VAL A 123 17.94 -14.13 22.87
C VAL A 123 18.78 -13.05 23.57
N VAL A 124 18.98 -11.94 22.87
CA VAL A 124 19.39 -10.65 23.41
C VAL A 124 18.35 -9.62 23.01
N VAL A 125 17.91 -8.78 23.93
CA VAL A 125 16.97 -7.70 23.64
C VAL A 125 17.73 -6.41 23.40
N ALA A 126 17.57 -5.82 22.21
CA ALA A 126 18.00 -4.46 21.92
C ALA A 126 16.82 -3.50 22.15
N LEU A 127 16.79 -2.84 23.30
CA LEU A 127 15.78 -1.87 23.69
C LEU A 127 16.05 -0.54 22.98
N ASN A 128 15.57 -0.42 21.74
CA ASN A 128 15.86 0.71 20.87
C ASN A 128 14.92 1.89 21.09
N MET A 129 15.29 3.07 20.57
CA MET A 129 14.55 4.33 20.77
C MET A 129 14.45 4.75 22.25
N ALA A 130 15.44 4.41 23.07
CA ALA A 130 15.48 4.76 24.48
C ALA A 130 15.45 6.29 24.73
N ASP A 131 16.01 7.10 23.84
CA ASP A 131 15.92 8.56 23.87
C ASP A 131 14.47 9.06 23.66
N GLU A 132 13.73 8.41 22.79
CA GLU A 132 12.33 8.75 22.53
C GLU A 132 11.42 8.36 23.71
N ALA A 133 11.63 7.19 24.31
CA ALA A 133 10.94 6.78 25.55
C ALA A 133 11.17 7.78 26.67
N ARG A 134 12.43 8.16 26.92
CA ARG A 134 12.79 9.18 27.93
C ARG A 134 12.16 10.53 27.62
N SER A 135 12.15 10.97 26.37
CA SER A 135 11.51 12.24 25.97
C SER A 135 10.00 12.27 26.20
N ARG A 136 9.37 11.11 26.26
CA ARG A 136 7.93 10.94 26.53
C ARG A 136 7.61 10.68 27.99
N GLY A 137 8.61 10.74 28.86
CA GLY A 137 8.44 10.45 30.27
C GLY A 137 8.19 8.97 30.57
N VAL A 138 8.61 8.08 29.66
CA VAL A 138 8.59 6.63 29.87
C VAL A 138 9.96 6.21 30.39
N GLY A 139 10.02 5.83 31.67
CA GLY A 139 11.18 5.19 32.29
C GLY A 139 11.03 3.69 32.25
N ILE A 140 12.10 2.98 31.87
CA ILE A 140 12.12 1.51 31.87
C ILE A 140 13.27 1.05 32.76
N ASP A 141 12.96 0.21 33.73
CA ASP A 141 13.98 -0.45 34.53
C ASP A 141 14.57 -1.62 33.73
N ARG A 142 15.70 -1.33 33.06
CA ARG A 142 16.38 -2.29 32.18
C ARG A 142 16.85 -3.53 32.92
N ASP A 143 17.37 -3.37 34.13
CA ASP A 143 17.97 -4.46 34.89
C ASP A 143 16.89 -5.40 35.39
N LEU A 144 15.78 -4.85 35.91
CA LEU A 144 14.59 -5.63 36.27
C LEU A 144 13.97 -6.33 35.06
N LEU A 145 13.92 -5.66 33.89
CA LEU A 145 13.44 -6.29 32.65
C LEU A 145 14.32 -7.47 32.24
N SER A 146 15.65 -7.33 32.33
CA SER A 146 16.60 -8.43 32.06
C SER A 146 16.41 -9.60 33.02
N ASP A 147 16.18 -9.34 34.28
CA ASP A 147 15.95 -10.37 35.30
C ASP A 147 14.62 -11.12 35.07
N LEU A 148 13.53 -10.40 34.78
CA LEU A 148 12.20 -10.99 34.53
C LEU A 148 12.14 -11.82 33.24
N LEU A 149 12.85 -11.38 32.20
CA LEU A 149 12.95 -12.13 30.93
C LEU A 149 13.99 -13.25 31.01
N GLY A 150 14.99 -13.12 31.89
CA GLY A 150 16.12 -14.04 31.98
C GLY A 150 17.10 -13.93 30.80
N VAL A 151 17.10 -12.82 30.04
CA VAL A 151 17.99 -12.58 28.88
C VAL A 151 18.66 -11.20 29.01
N PRO A 152 19.82 -10.98 28.38
CA PRO A 152 20.45 -9.67 28.35
C PRO A 152 19.57 -8.63 27.66
N VAL A 153 19.44 -7.44 28.26
CA VAL A 153 18.74 -6.29 27.71
C VAL A 153 19.72 -5.12 27.58
N VAL A 154 19.84 -4.54 26.40
CA VAL A 154 20.73 -3.41 26.11
C VAL A 154 19.92 -2.23 25.58
N GLU A 155 20.00 -1.07 26.24
CA GLU A 155 19.42 0.16 25.71
C GLU A 155 20.21 0.65 24.51
N THR A 156 19.51 0.98 23.42
CA THR A 156 20.13 1.47 22.20
C THR A 156 19.43 2.72 21.65
N VAL A 157 20.21 3.59 21.01
CA VAL A 157 19.74 4.64 20.10
C VAL A 157 20.47 4.44 18.78
N ALA A 158 19.98 3.47 18.00
CA ALA A 158 20.71 2.96 16.83
C ALA A 158 21.04 4.04 15.79
N VAL A 159 20.18 5.07 15.63
CA VAL A 159 20.45 6.22 14.73
C VAL A 159 21.63 7.08 15.15
N ARG A 160 22.08 6.99 16.43
CA ARG A 160 23.25 7.69 16.97
C ARG A 160 24.42 6.76 17.24
N GLY A 161 24.23 5.45 17.07
CA GLY A 161 25.23 4.43 17.41
C GLY A 161 25.39 4.19 18.91
N GLU A 162 24.53 4.77 19.77
CA GLU A 162 24.57 4.58 21.23
C GLU A 162 24.12 3.17 21.60
N GLY A 163 24.85 2.48 22.50
CA GLY A 163 24.55 1.12 22.97
C GLY A 163 24.93 -0.01 21.98
N ILE A 164 25.45 0.30 20.79
CA ILE A 164 25.77 -0.73 19.77
C ILE A 164 26.96 -1.58 20.19
N GLU A 165 28.00 -1.01 20.78
CA GLU A 165 29.17 -1.78 21.26
C GLU A 165 28.79 -2.68 22.46
N GLU A 166 27.93 -2.19 23.37
CA GLU A 166 27.38 -3.02 24.44
C GLU A 166 26.55 -4.17 23.89
N LEU A 167 25.75 -3.91 22.86
CA LEU A 167 24.95 -4.94 22.19
C LEU A 167 25.84 -6.04 21.55
N LYS A 168 26.97 -5.67 20.94
CA LYS A 168 27.95 -6.64 20.42
C LYS A 168 28.52 -7.56 21.50
N VAL A 169 28.81 -7.00 22.67
CA VAL A 169 29.29 -7.78 23.83
C VAL A 169 28.19 -8.70 24.36
N ALA A 170 26.96 -8.18 24.49
CA ALA A 170 25.81 -8.93 25.00
C ALA A 170 25.43 -10.14 24.11
N VAL A 171 25.74 -10.12 22.81
CA VAL A 171 25.55 -11.28 21.91
C VAL A 171 26.30 -12.51 22.39
N ALA A 172 27.50 -12.35 22.95
CA ALA A 172 28.26 -13.47 23.52
C ALA A 172 27.60 -14.05 24.80
N GLU A 173 26.82 -13.21 25.50
CA GLU A 173 26.09 -13.57 26.73
C GLU A 173 24.65 -14.04 26.44
N ALA A 174 24.25 -14.16 25.16
CA ALA A 174 22.93 -14.60 24.78
C ALA A 174 22.57 -15.94 25.42
N ARG A 175 21.40 -16.01 26.00
CA ARG A 175 20.92 -17.21 26.73
C ARG A 175 19.43 -17.44 26.50
N MET A 176 18.98 -18.65 26.79
CA MET A 176 17.56 -18.95 26.84
C MET A 176 16.95 -18.22 28.04
N GLY A 177 15.82 -17.56 27.80
CA GLY A 177 15.12 -16.85 28.86
C GLY A 177 14.23 -17.76 29.71
N VAL A 178 13.49 -17.14 30.62
CA VAL A 178 12.53 -17.83 31.48
C VAL A 178 11.22 -18.07 30.70
N SER A 179 10.83 -19.33 30.50
CA SER A 179 9.56 -19.71 29.87
C SER A 179 8.41 -19.72 30.87
N ASP A 180 7.18 -19.77 30.36
CA ASP A 180 5.99 -20.03 31.16
C ASP A 180 5.97 -21.49 31.66
N HIS A 181 5.73 -21.70 32.95
CA HIS A 181 5.82 -23.03 33.57
C HIS A 181 4.74 -24.02 33.03
N GLU A 182 3.53 -23.52 32.80
CA GLU A 182 2.45 -24.37 32.29
C GLU A 182 2.67 -24.72 30.81
N LEU A 183 3.14 -23.76 30.02
CA LEU A 183 3.49 -23.97 28.62
C LEU A 183 4.70 -24.91 28.49
N GLU A 184 5.64 -24.88 29.44
CA GLU A 184 6.83 -25.73 29.44
C GLU A 184 6.48 -27.23 29.43
N GLU A 185 5.51 -27.66 30.26
CA GLU A 185 5.05 -29.05 30.29
C GLU A 185 4.48 -29.48 28.92
N GLN A 186 3.65 -28.65 28.31
CA GLN A 186 3.08 -28.90 26.99
C GLN A 186 4.15 -28.95 25.91
N LEU A 187 5.12 -28.02 25.96
CA LEU A 187 6.23 -27.96 25.00
C LEU A 187 7.13 -29.21 25.10
N VAL A 188 7.47 -29.67 26.30
CA VAL A 188 8.26 -30.90 26.51
C VAL A 188 7.53 -32.11 25.93
N PHE A 189 6.24 -32.24 26.16
CA PHE A 189 5.44 -33.33 25.62
C PHE A 189 5.37 -33.30 24.09
N MET A 190 5.12 -32.11 23.49
CA MET A 190 5.03 -31.97 22.05
C MET A 190 6.41 -32.09 21.38
N ALA A 191 7.48 -31.54 21.98
CA ALA A 191 8.84 -31.65 21.47
C ALA A 191 9.35 -33.10 21.40
N ALA A 192 8.90 -33.96 22.31
CA ALA A 192 9.20 -35.40 22.25
C ALA A 192 8.60 -36.08 20.99
N ARG A 193 7.53 -35.51 20.40
CA ARG A 193 6.88 -36.02 19.18
C ARG A 193 7.44 -35.38 17.91
N VAL A 194 7.81 -34.09 17.96
CA VAL A 194 8.21 -33.26 16.81
C VAL A 194 9.73 -33.17 16.67
N GLY A 195 10.48 -33.33 17.77
CA GLY A 195 11.95 -33.29 17.80
C GLY A 195 12.55 -31.93 18.10
N LEU A 196 11.92 -30.82 17.70
CA LEU A 196 12.38 -29.45 17.93
C LEU A 196 11.39 -28.65 18.75
N ARG A 197 11.85 -27.98 19.81
CA ARG A 197 11.03 -27.15 20.69
C ARG A 197 10.33 -26.03 19.94
N ALA A 198 11.01 -25.37 19.01
CA ALA A 198 10.44 -24.30 18.21
C ALA A 198 9.25 -24.78 17.33
N GLU A 199 9.38 -25.96 16.71
CA GLU A 199 8.31 -26.56 15.92
C GLU A 199 7.17 -27.07 16.81
N ALA A 200 7.49 -27.57 18.01
CA ALA A 200 6.50 -27.97 19.00
C ALA A 200 5.57 -26.79 19.39
N LEU A 201 6.13 -25.61 19.63
CA LEU A 201 5.36 -24.40 19.90
C LEU A 201 4.43 -24.05 18.74
N LEU A 202 4.93 -24.10 17.50
CA LEU A 202 4.14 -23.78 16.32
C LEU A 202 2.99 -24.77 16.09
N VAL A 203 3.17 -26.05 16.37
CA VAL A 203 2.09 -27.06 16.33
C VAL A 203 1.04 -26.78 17.39
N LEU A 204 1.44 -26.43 18.62
CA LEU A 204 0.51 -26.03 19.68
C LEU A 204 -0.26 -24.75 19.34
N GLU A 205 0.40 -23.79 18.68
CA GLU A 205 -0.22 -22.56 18.17
C GLU A 205 -1.05 -22.76 16.88
N GLY A 206 -1.16 -24.00 16.37
CA GLY A 206 -2.04 -24.35 15.25
C GLY A 206 -1.45 -24.06 13.86
N ASP A 207 -0.12 -24.04 13.69
CA ASP A 207 0.50 -23.89 12.37
C ASP A 207 0.32 -25.17 11.55
N GLU A 208 -0.57 -25.12 10.55
CA GLU A 208 -0.91 -26.25 9.68
C GLU A 208 0.30 -26.78 8.90
N ASN A 209 1.18 -25.91 8.43
CA ASN A 209 2.34 -26.32 7.62
C ASN A 209 3.38 -27.10 8.44
N VAL A 210 3.58 -26.71 9.70
CA VAL A 210 4.49 -27.42 10.61
C VAL A 210 3.86 -28.73 11.06
N ALA A 211 2.57 -28.73 11.38
CA ALA A 211 1.82 -29.92 11.78
C ALA A 211 1.81 -30.99 10.66
N GLU A 212 1.55 -30.59 9.41
CA GLU A 212 1.58 -31.49 8.25
C GLU A 212 2.95 -32.13 8.02
N ARG A 213 4.05 -31.37 8.21
CA ARG A 213 5.43 -31.91 8.08
C ARG A 213 5.68 -33.08 9.01
N HIS A 214 5.07 -33.08 10.19
CA HIS A 214 5.23 -34.13 11.19
C HIS A 214 4.08 -35.16 11.19
N GLY A 215 3.09 -35.03 10.29
CA GLY A 215 1.93 -35.92 10.22
C GLY A 215 1.06 -35.86 11.49
N ILE A 216 0.97 -34.70 12.13
CA ILE A 216 0.24 -34.44 13.36
C ILE A 216 -0.89 -33.45 13.05
N GLU A 217 -2.05 -33.63 13.64
CA GLU A 217 -3.11 -32.62 13.58
C GLU A 217 -2.70 -31.40 14.41
N PRO A 218 -2.89 -30.16 13.91
CA PRO A 218 -2.59 -28.96 14.66
C PRO A 218 -3.51 -28.87 15.89
N GLU A 219 -2.93 -28.57 17.05
CA GLU A 219 -3.70 -28.38 18.28
C GLU A 219 -4.31 -26.98 18.32
N GLY A 220 -5.51 -26.83 18.87
CA GLY A 220 -6.26 -25.56 18.94
C GLY A 220 -5.95 -24.72 20.18
N GLU A 221 -4.75 -24.84 20.77
CA GLU A 221 -4.35 -24.17 22.02
C GLU A 221 -3.90 -22.70 21.82
N ARG A 222 -3.95 -22.20 20.60
CA ARG A 222 -3.45 -20.87 20.24
C ARG A 222 -3.99 -19.76 21.12
N ASP A 223 -5.32 -19.71 21.31
CA ASP A 223 -5.95 -18.62 22.06
C ASP A 223 -5.54 -18.66 23.54
N ALA A 224 -5.40 -19.84 24.12
CA ALA A 224 -4.97 -20.01 25.51
C ALA A 224 -3.50 -19.59 25.69
N ILE A 225 -2.61 -19.99 24.77
CA ILE A 225 -1.18 -19.61 24.79
C ILE A 225 -1.06 -18.08 24.57
N TYR A 226 -1.86 -17.50 23.68
CA TYR A 226 -1.85 -16.08 23.38
C TYR A 226 -2.30 -15.24 24.58
N LEU A 227 -3.37 -15.63 25.25
CA LEU A 227 -3.88 -14.96 26.45
C LEU A 227 -2.86 -15.00 27.60
N ARG A 228 -2.27 -16.16 27.89
CA ARG A 228 -1.25 -16.31 28.94
C ARG A 228 -0.01 -15.44 28.63
N ARG A 229 0.46 -15.46 27.38
CA ARG A 229 1.59 -14.61 26.96
C ARG A 229 1.26 -13.13 27.12
N ARG A 230 0.03 -12.73 26.81
CA ARG A 230 -0.45 -11.36 27.00
C ARG A 230 -0.51 -10.95 28.48
N GLU A 231 -1.01 -11.81 29.34
CA GLU A 231 -1.04 -11.58 30.79
C GLU A 231 0.37 -11.43 31.33
N ARG A 232 1.31 -12.28 30.91
CA ARG A 232 2.71 -12.17 31.30
C ARG A 232 3.39 -10.88 30.82
N VAL A 233 3.11 -10.46 29.57
CA VAL A 233 3.59 -9.16 29.07
C VAL A 233 3.08 -8.03 29.97
N ASN A 234 1.77 -8.02 30.29
CA ASN A 234 1.17 -6.98 31.11
C ASN A 234 1.78 -6.94 32.51
N ASP A 235 2.05 -8.11 33.10
CA ASP A 235 2.71 -8.21 34.41
C ASP A 235 4.14 -7.66 34.38
N ILE A 236 4.95 -8.05 33.41
CA ILE A 236 6.31 -7.54 33.23
C ILE A 236 6.28 -6.01 33.04
N VAL A 237 5.46 -5.52 32.12
CA VAL A 237 5.37 -4.07 31.82
C VAL A 237 4.92 -3.28 33.04
N GLY A 238 3.96 -3.83 33.83
CA GLY A 238 3.47 -3.21 35.05
C GLY A 238 4.56 -3.02 36.12
N HIS A 239 5.59 -3.87 36.12
CA HIS A 239 6.70 -3.80 37.07
C HIS A 239 7.87 -2.92 36.58
N VAL A 240 8.16 -2.94 35.27
CA VAL A 240 9.37 -2.30 34.73
C VAL A 240 9.13 -0.90 34.18
N VAL A 241 7.89 -0.53 33.83
CA VAL A 241 7.59 0.77 33.20
C VAL A 241 7.08 1.76 34.22
N THR A 242 7.74 2.91 34.29
CA THR A 242 7.32 4.07 35.10
C THR A 242 6.95 5.23 34.19
N HIS A 243 5.81 5.87 34.45
CA HIS A 243 5.38 7.04 33.70
C HIS A 243 5.57 8.31 34.53
N THR A 244 6.39 9.23 34.07
CA THR A 244 6.50 10.57 34.62
C THR A 244 5.51 11.50 33.93
N THR A 245 4.56 12.07 34.67
CA THR A 245 3.26 12.58 34.21
C THR A 245 3.28 13.96 33.51
N GLU A 246 4.40 14.56 33.16
CA GLU A 246 4.39 15.98 32.76
C GLU A 246 4.60 16.35 31.29
N GLY A 247 4.90 15.41 30.39
CA GLY A 247 5.26 15.74 28.99
C GLY A 247 4.33 15.21 27.88
N ALA A 248 3.39 14.32 28.20
CA ALA A 248 2.67 13.52 27.18
C ALA A 248 1.45 14.22 26.50
N ASN A 249 1.19 15.53 26.74
CA ASN A 249 -0.20 15.99 26.65
C ASN A 249 -0.65 16.48 25.28
N PHE A 250 0.15 17.14 24.46
CA PHE A 250 -0.35 17.70 23.20
C PHE A 250 -0.40 16.65 22.07
N SER A 251 0.67 15.91 21.86
CA SER A 251 0.75 14.90 20.80
C SER A 251 -0.25 13.74 21.03
N ALA A 252 -0.42 13.31 22.27
CA ALA A 252 -1.39 12.29 22.65
C ALA A 252 -2.85 12.77 22.47
N ARG A 253 -3.16 14.01 22.91
CA ARG A 253 -4.49 14.63 22.72
C ARG A 253 -4.80 14.81 21.24
N LEU A 254 -3.84 15.29 20.45
CA LEU A 254 -4.00 15.45 19.00
C LEU A 254 -4.19 14.08 18.32
N SER A 255 -3.41 13.08 18.70
CA SER A 255 -3.56 11.70 18.19
C SER A 255 -4.95 11.13 18.48
N HIS A 256 -5.46 11.31 19.71
CA HIS A 256 -6.81 10.88 20.07
C HIS A 256 -7.89 11.63 19.30
N ALA A 257 -7.73 12.95 19.13
CA ALA A 257 -8.65 13.77 18.35
C ALA A 257 -8.68 13.36 16.87
N MET A 258 -7.55 12.93 16.29
CA MET A 258 -7.48 12.44 14.92
C MET A 258 -8.19 11.10 14.71
N MET A 259 -8.28 10.27 15.75
CA MET A 259 -8.93 8.95 15.69
C MET A 259 -10.42 8.98 16.07
N HIS A 260 -10.86 10.01 16.78
CA HIS A 260 -12.25 10.14 17.17
C HIS A 260 -13.11 10.58 15.97
N PRO A 261 -14.23 9.91 15.63
CA PRO A 261 -15.03 10.22 14.43
C PRO A 261 -15.48 11.68 14.32
N ALA A 262 -15.92 12.29 15.42
CA ALA A 262 -16.44 13.67 15.41
C ALA A 262 -15.37 14.74 15.09
N THR A 263 -14.11 14.50 15.41
CA THR A 263 -13.00 15.44 15.19
C THR A 263 -12.07 14.97 14.06
N GLY A 264 -11.88 13.67 13.90
CA GLY A 264 -11.03 13.07 12.88
C GLY A 264 -11.61 13.21 11.47
N LEU A 265 -12.93 13.05 11.29
CA LEU A 265 -13.57 13.23 9.97
C LEU A 265 -13.46 14.67 9.43
N PRO A 266 -13.76 15.72 10.21
CA PRO A 266 -13.50 17.10 9.77
C PRO A 266 -12.04 17.38 9.47
N LEU A 267 -11.12 16.85 10.28
CA LEU A 267 -9.68 17.01 10.05
C LEU A 267 -9.21 16.28 8.77
N LEU A 268 -9.73 15.09 8.51
CA LEU A 268 -9.51 14.36 7.26
C LEU A 268 -10.08 15.15 6.06
N GLY A 269 -11.28 15.72 6.20
CA GLY A 269 -11.88 16.58 5.18
C GLY A 269 -11.03 17.81 4.87
N LEU A 270 -10.48 18.46 5.90
CA LEU A 270 -9.56 19.60 5.74
C LEU A 270 -8.26 19.19 5.04
N LEU A 271 -7.72 18.03 5.39
CA LEU A 271 -6.53 17.48 4.73
C LEU A 271 -6.80 17.22 3.24
N LEU A 272 -7.89 16.52 2.92
CA LEU A 272 -8.26 16.21 1.54
C LEU A 272 -8.52 17.49 0.73
N TYR A 273 -9.11 18.49 1.34
CA TYR A 273 -9.29 19.81 0.73
C TYR A 273 -7.95 20.52 0.49
N GLY A 274 -7.03 20.48 1.47
CA GLY A 274 -5.67 21.01 1.28
C GLY A 274 -4.91 20.28 0.17
N MET A 275 -5.02 18.94 0.10
CA MET A 275 -4.46 18.15 -1.00
C MET A 275 -5.07 18.55 -2.35
N TYR A 276 -6.38 18.79 -2.41
CA TYR A 276 -7.06 19.26 -3.61
C TYR A 276 -6.51 20.62 -4.09
N ILE A 277 -6.35 21.59 -3.19
CA ILE A 277 -5.77 22.90 -3.54
C ILE A 277 -4.34 22.74 -4.05
N VAL A 278 -3.49 21.99 -3.33
CA VAL A 278 -2.07 21.87 -3.70
C VAL A 278 -1.89 21.09 -5.00
N LEU A 279 -2.56 19.95 -5.16
CA LEU A 279 -2.41 19.10 -6.34
C LEU A 279 -3.28 19.55 -7.53
N GLY A 280 -4.50 20.04 -7.26
CA GLY A 280 -5.45 20.43 -8.30
C GLY A 280 -5.22 21.84 -8.80
N GLU A 281 -5.21 22.85 -7.90
CA GLU A 281 -5.11 24.24 -8.35
C GLU A 281 -3.68 24.69 -8.61
N TRP A 282 -2.75 24.46 -7.68
CA TRP A 282 -1.39 24.96 -7.83
C TRP A 282 -0.53 24.10 -8.76
N LEU A 283 -0.62 22.79 -8.62
CA LEU A 283 0.23 21.88 -9.38
C LEU A 283 -0.37 21.59 -10.76
N ALA A 284 -1.63 21.18 -10.83
CA ALA A 284 -2.29 20.87 -12.10
C ALA A 284 -2.64 22.15 -12.87
N GLY A 285 -3.35 23.10 -12.27
CA GLY A 285 -3.75 24.37 -12.91
C GLY A 285 -2.67 25.44 -13.01
N GLY A 286 -1.46 25.18 -12.51
CA GLY A 286 -0.36 26.12 -12.61
C GLY A 286 0.87 25.53 -13.30
N LEU A 287 1.58 24.63 -12.60
CA LEU A 287 2.84 24.08 -13.12
C LEU A 287 2.62 23.15 -14.33
N VAL A 288 1.57 22.34 -14.31
CA VAL A 288 1.26 21.40 -15.40
C VAL A 288 0.82 22.17 -16.64
N ASP A 289 -0.10 23.15 -16.52
CA ASP A 289 -0.57 23.95 -17.66
C ASP A 289 0.61 24.70 -18.28
N TRP A 290 1.43 25.37 -17.47
CA TRP A 290 2.63 26.04 -17.96
C TRP A 290 3.61 25.08 -18.67
N LEU A 291 3.88 23.90 -18.09
CA LEU A 291 4.85 22.97 -18.64
C LEU A 291 4.33 22.19 -19.86
N ALA A 292 3.08 21.75 -19.81
CA ALA A 292 2.48 20.98 -20.89
C ALA A 292 2.04 21.87 -22.05
N GLU A 293 1.30 22.96 -21.80
CA GLU A 293 0.74 23.81 -22.84
C GLU A 293 1.77 24.82 -23.34
N ASP A 294 2.30 25.71 -22.45
CA ASP A 294 3.17 26.81 -22.85
C ASP A 294 4.57 26.37 -23.30
N VAL A 295 5.10 25.22 -22.75
CA VAL A 295 6.46 24.78 -23.07
C VAL A 295 6.45 23.60 -24.05
N LEU A 296 5.74 22.53 -23.75
CA LEU A 296 5.84 21.32 -24.56
C LEU A 296 4.93 21.37 -25.80
N GLU A 297 3.69 21.80 -25.69
CA GLU A 297 2.81 21.88 -26.86
C GLU A 297 3.21 23.02 -27.79
N GLU A 298 3.61 24.21 -27.26
CA GLU A 298 3.96 25.35 -28.11
C GLU A 298 5.33 25.22 -28.76
N TYR A 299 6.34 24.65 -28.10
CA TYR A 299 7.70 24.59 -28.64
C TYR A 299 8.16 23.18 -29.03
N PHE A 300 7.90 22.17 -28.19
CA PHE A 300 8.41 20.82 -28.43
C PHE A 300 7.63 20.09 -29.52
N VAL A 301 6.30 20.17 -29.54
CA VAL A 301 5.46 19.47 -30.53
C VAL A 301 5.77 19.96 -31.95
N PRO A 302 5.78 21.28 -32.26
CA PRO A 302 6.13 21.75 -33.60
C PRO A 302 7.57 21.41 -34.02
N PHE A 303 8.50 21.36 -33.06
CA PHE A 303 9.87 20.90 -33.34
C PHE A 303 9.87 19.42 -33.77
N VAL A 304 9.17 18.55 -33.07
CA VAL A 304 9.06 17.12 -33.42
C VAL A 304 8.37 16.94 -34.78
N GLU A 305 7.24 17.63 -35.00
CA GLU A 305 6.52 17.60 -36.27
C GLU A 305 7.42 18.06 -37.44
N GLY A 306 8.19 19.14 -37.26
CA GLY A 306 9.13 19.60 -38.24
C GLY A 306 10.27 18.63 -38.54
N VAL A 307 10.75 17.89 -37.53
CA VAL A 307 11.80 16.87 -37.73
C VAL A 307 11.24 15.64 -38.44
N VAL A 308 10.06 15.13 -37.99
CA VAL A 308 9.40 13.95 -38.57
C VAL A 308 8.87 14.24 -39.97
N GLY A 309 8.38 15.49 -40.23
CA GLY A 309 7.90 15.94 -41.53
C GLY A 309 8.99 16.01 -42.63
N ARG A 310 10.27 16.06 -42.22
CA ARG A 310 11.38 15.93 -43.19
C ARG A 310 11.59 14.49 -43.66
N ALA A 311 11.18 13.51 -42.86
CA ALA A 311 11.36 12.09 -43.17
C ALA A 311 10.10 11.45 -43.76
N PHE A 312 8.92 11.91 -43.33
CA PHE A 312 7.61 11.37 -43.74
C PHE A 312 6.70 12.51 -44.19
N ALA A 313 5.95 12.30 -45.27
CA ALA A 313 4.99 13.28 -45.75
C ALA A 313 3.88 13.53 -44.71
N GLU A 314 3.52 14.78 -44.50
CA GLU A 314 2.41 15.20 -43.65
C GLU A 314 1.11 14.47 -44.11
N GLY A 315 0.37 13.91 -43.16
CA GLY A 315 -0.83 13.11 -43.44
C GLY A 315 -0.57 11.65 -43.80
N SER A 316 0.67 11.18 -43.88
CA SER A 316 0.96 9.75 -44.04
C SER A 316 0.69 8.98 -42.73
N ALA A 317 0.36 7.69 -42.84
CA ALA A 317 0.12 6.84 -41.68
C ALA A 317 1.32 6.85 -40.68
N LEU A 318 2.56 6.85 -41.20
CA LEU A 318 3.75 6.87 -40.38
C LEU A 318 3.95 8.22 -39.68
N PHE A 319 3.64 9.35 -40.38
CA PHE A 319 3.66 10.67 -39.74
C PHE A 319 2.64 10.75 -38.60
N THR A 320 1.39 10.30 -38.86
CA THR A 320 0.32 10.31 -37.85
C THR A 320 0.68 9.46 -36.63
N ILE A 321 1.29 8.28 -36.82
CA ILE A 321 1.71 7.42 -35.71
C ILE A 321 2.88 8.04 -34.93
N ALA A 322 3.82 8.68 -35.61
CA ALA A 322 5.01 9.22 -34.98
C ALA A 322 4.79 10.60 -34.32
N ALA A 323 4.14 11.52 -35.04
CA ALA A 323 4.05 12.94 -34.70
C ALA A 323 2.64 13.54 -34.90
N GLY A 324 1.59 12.73 -35.07
CA GLY A 324 0.20 13.21 -35.08
C GLY A 324 -0.29 13.62 -33.69
N GLU A 325 -1.54 14.03 -33.58
CA GLU A 325 -2.20 14.44 -32.33
C GLU A 325 -2.02 13.42 -31.19
N PHE A 326 -2.11 12.12 -31.50
CA PHE A 326 -1.82 11.02 -30.56
C PHE A 326 -0.47 10.34 -30.87
N GLY A 327 0.45 11.06 -31.53
CA GLY A 327 1.74 10.52 -31.96
C GLY A 327 2.62 10.07 -30.81
N VAL A 328 3.38 9.00 -31.04
CA VAL A 328 4.26 8.44 -30.00
C VAL A 328 5.31 9.45 -29.52
N LEU A 329 5.85 10.26 -30.43
CA LEU A 329 6.90 11.23 -30.13
C LEU A 329 6.36 12.59 -29.67
N THR A 330 5.10 12.90 -29.92
CA THR A 330 4.45 14.14 -29.49
C THR A 330 3.71 13.93 -28.17
N MET A 331 2.73 13.04 -28.16
CA MET A 331 1.87 12.78 -27.01
C MET A 331 2.66 12.25 -25.81
N THR A 332 3.54 11.25 -26.01
CA THR A 332 4.22 10.60 -24.86
C THR A 332 5.09 11.58 -24.06
N PRO A 333 5.99 12.41 -24.63
CA PRO A 333 6.77 13.36 -23.85
C PRO A 333 5.92 14.45 -23.18
N VAL A 334 4.90 14.99 -23.88
CA VAL A 334 4.00 16.01 -23.32
C VAL A 334 3.32 15.47 -22.08
N TYR A 335 2.73 14.28 -22.15
CA TYR A 335 2.05 13.71 -20.99
C TYR A 335 2.98 13.21 -19.89
N LEU A 336 4.13 12.61 -20.27
CA LEU A 336 5.04 12.03 -19.31
C LEU A 336 5.76 13.10 -18.49
N PHE A 337 6.31 14.11 -19.15
CA PHE A 337 7.09 15.16 -18.52
C PHE A 337 6.25 16.39 -18.16
N GLY A 338 5.30 16.78 -19.01
CA GLY A 338 4.45 17.95 -18.78
C GLY A 338 3.39 17.72 -17.70
N VAL A 339 2.76 16.56 -17.71
CA VAL A 339 1.62 16.30 -16.82
C VAL A 339 1.96 15.34 -15.67
N ILE A 340 2.46 14.13 -16.00
CA ILE A 340 2.61 13.07 -15.02
C ILE A 340 3.73 13.34 -14.04
N LEU A 341 4.88 13.75 -14.51
CA LEU A 341 6.05 13.98 -13.65
C LEU A 341 5.80 15.03 -12.55
N PRO A 342 5.25 16.23 -12.82
CA PRO A 342 4.91 17.18 -11.78
C PRO A 342 3.86 16.64 -10.80
N LEU A 343 2.75 16.10 -11.31
CA LEU A 343 1.64 15.58 -10.48
C LEU A 343 2.10 14.45 -9.57
N VAL A 344 2.84 13.51 -10.10
CA VAL A 344 3.35 12.36 -9.33
C VAL A 344 4.38 12.80 -8.30
N THR A 345 5.21 13.80 -8.63
CA THR A 345 6.18 14.36 -7.68
C THR A 345 5.46 15.03 -6.50
N GLY A 346 4.50 15.89 -6.76
CA GLY A 346 3.72 16.56 -5.71
C GLY A 346 2.94 15.56 -4.87
N PHE A 347 2.36 14.57 -5.52
CA PHE A 347 1.63 13.51 -4.84
C PHE A 347 2.51 12.66 -3.91
N TYR A 348 3.67 12.16 -4.38
CA TYR A 348 4.59 11.40 -3.53
C TYR A 348 5.20 12.24 -2.41
N LEU A 349 5.39 13.55 -2.66
CA LEU A 349 5.83 14.48 -1.62
C LEU A 349 4.80 14.54 -0.47
N LEU A 350 3.54 14.76 -0.81
CA LEU A 350 2.45 14.78 0.18
C LEU A 350 2.28 13.43 0.88
N LEU A 351 2.35 12.34 0.13
CA LEU A 351 2.29 11.00 0.71
C LEU A 351 3.43 10.74 1.70
N ALA A 352 4.67 11.12 1.33
CA ALA A 352 5.82 10.95 2.22
C ALA A 352 5.68 11.79 3.50
N LEU A 353 5.13 13.01 3.39
CA LEU A 353 4.81 13.85 4.55
C LEU A 353 3.78 13.19 5.47
N LEU A 354 2.71 12.62 4.92
CA LEU A 354 1.66 11.94 5.69
C LEU A 354 2.17 10.64 6.31
N GLU A 355 3.00 9.90 5.60
CA GLU A 355 3.64 8.66 6.07
C GLU A 355 4.59 8.97 7.24
N ASP A 356 5.53 9.90 7.04
CA ASP A 356 6.55 10.23 8.04
C ASP A 356 5.97 10.95 9.27
N SER A 357 4.85 11.69 9.12
CA SER A 357 4.13 12.30 10.25
C SER A 357 3.41 11.29 11.14
N GLY A 358 3.19 10.06 10.65
CA GLY A 358 2.39 9.05 11.33
C GLY A 358 0.87 9.28 11.23
N TYR A 359 0.41 10.12 10.32
CA TYR A 359 -1.03 10.40 10.16
C TYR A 359 -1.77 9.27 9.42
N LEU A 360 -1.12 8.59 8.47
CA LEU A 360 -1.76 7.50 7.69
C LEU A 360 -2.33 6.36 8.55
N PRO A 361 -1.64 5.82 9.58
CA PRO A 361 -2.21 4.81 10.46
C PRO A 361 -3.46 5.28 11.21
N ARG A 362 -3.55 6.58 11.55
CA ARG A 362 -4.72 7.17 12.22
C ARG A 362 -5.93 7.27 11.31
N ILE A 363 -5.71 7.65 10.05
CA ILE A 363 -6.76 7.63 9.02
C ILE A 363 -7.26 6.19 8.83
N ALA A 364 -6.34 5.22 8.78
CA ALA A 364 -6.70 3.82 8.64
C ALA A 364 -7.56 3.33 9.81
N ALA A 365 -7.20 3.65 11.05
CA ALA A 365 -8.00 3.33 12.23
C ALA A 365 -9.38 4.02 12.23
N LEU A 366 -9.44 5.29 11.78
CA LEU A 366 -10.69 6.05 11.68
C LEU A 366 -11.65 5.43 10.65
N ALA A 367 -11.13 4.98 9.50
CA ALA A 367 -11.92 4.47 8.39
C ALA A 367 -12.24 2.97 8.50
N ASP A 368 -11.58 2.24 9.37
CA ASP A 368 -11.69 0.77 9.48
C ASP A 368 -13.13 0.29 9.63
N ARG A 369 -13.88 0.89 10.55
CA ARG A 369 -15.29 0.52 10.79
C ARG A 369 -16.17 0.70 9.54
N SER A 370 -15.90 1.72 8.73
CA SER A 370 -16.68 2.00 7.52
C SER A 370 -16.29 1.06 6.37
N LEU A 371 -15.01 0.71 6.28
CA LEU A 371 -14.48 -0.14 5.22
C LEU A 371 -14.71 -1.64 5.48
N SER A 372 -14.77 -2.07 6.75
CA SER A 372 -15.03 -3.47 7.10
C SER A 372 -16.39 -3.96 6.60
N GLY A 373 -17.41 -3.10 6.56
CA GLY A 373 -18.71 -3.40 5.92
C GLY A 373 -18.63 -3.68 4.42
N MET A 374 -17.58 -3.23 3.75
CA MET A 374 -17.31 -3.44 2.32
C MET A 374 -16.26 -4.53 2.07
N GLY A 375 -15.92 -5.33 3.09
CA GLY A 375 -14.95 -6.42 2.99
C GLY A 375 -13.51 -5.96 2.83
N LEU A 376 -13.19 -4.76 3.34
CA LEU A 376 -11.88 -4.15 3.38
C LEU A 376 -11.51 -3.85 4.83
N ASN A 377 -10.23 -3.85 5.16
CA ASN A 377 -9.76 -3.33 6.44
C ASN A 377 -9.35 -1.84 6.32
N GLY A 378 -9.08 -1.19 7.44
CA GLY A 378 -8.71 0.22 7.47
C GLY A 378 -7.46 0.58 6.66
N ARG A 379 -6.53 -0.37 6.42
CA ARG A 379 -5.37 -0.13 5.54
C ARG A 379 -5.77 0.20 4.10
N ALA A 380 -6.96 -0.25 3.67
CA ALA A 380 -7.46 0.03 2.33
C ALA A 380 -7.76 1.53 2.10
N VAL A 381 -7.89 2.33 3.17
CA VAL A 381 -8.04 3.78 3.03
C VAL A 381 -6.84 4.42 2.33
N ILE A 382 -5.64 3.87 2.52
CA ILE A 382 -4.42 4.38 1.91
C ILE A 382 -4.49 4.29 0.37
N PRO A 383 -4.65 3.10 -0.26
CA PRO A 383 -4.82 3.04 -1.71
C PRO A 383 -6.06 3.78 -2.22
N LEU A 384 -7.15 3.87 -1.45
CA LEU A 384 -8.36 4.60 -1.87
C LEU A 384 -8.12 6.12 -1.92
N ILE A 385 -7.47 6.72 -0.91
CA ILE A 385 -7.06 8.13 -0.95
C ILE A 385 -6.09 8.38 -2.10
N LEU A 386 -5.12 7.48 -2.31
CA LEU A 386 -4.20 7.58 -3.43
C LEU A 386 -4.92 7.47 -4.78
N GLY A 387 -5.97 6.66 -4.84
CA GLY A 387 -6.85 6.51 -6.00
C GLY A 387 -7.57 7.80 -6.38
N LEU A 388 -7.94 8.66 -5.41
CA LEU A 388 -8.46 10.01 -5.65
C LEU A 388 -7.44 10.91 -6.36
N GLY A 389 -6.14 10.71 -6.11
CA GLY A 389 -5.07 11.35 -6.89
C GLY A 389 -4.93 10.70 -8.26
N CYS A 390 -4.66 9.39 -8.27
CA CYS A 390 -4.48 8.60 -9.49
C CYS A 390 -4.80 7.12 -9.23
N VAL A 391 -5.72 6.54 -9.99
CA VAL A 391 -6.13 5.13 -9.86
C VAL A 391 -4.96 4.17 -10.11
N THR A 392 -4.04 4.51 -11.00
CA THR A 392 -2.82 3.73 -11.27
C THR A 392 -1.97 3.60 -10.01
N MET A 393 -1.76 4.72 -9.31
CA MET A 393 -1.00 4.78 -8.06
C MET A 393 -1.71 4.04 -6.93
N GLY A 394 -3.01 4.26 -6.80
CA GLY A 394 -3.84 3.53 -5.85
C GLY A 394 -3.75 2.01 -6.08
N THR A 395 -3.80 1.56 -7.33
CA THR A 395 -3.70 0.13 -7.68
C THR A 395 -2.34 -0.46 -7.26
N LEU A 396 -1.23 0.19 -7.55
CA LEU A 396 0.10 -0.24 -7.12
C LEU A 396 0.21 -0.33 -5.59
N THR A 397 -0.36 0.66 -4.90
CA THR A 397 -0.34 0.70 -3.43
C THR A 397 -1.22 -0.38 -2.78
N THR A 398 -2.16 -1.00 -3.52
CA THR A 398 -2.92 -2.13 -2.96
C THR A 398 -2.05 -3.32 -2.54
N ARG A 399 -0.77 -3.34 -2.91
CA ARG A 399 0.21 -4.35 -2.45
C ARG A 399 0.38 -4.38 -0.93
N ILE A 400 0.10 -3.25 -0.24
CA ILE A 400 0.14 -3.18 1.24
C ILE A 400 -1.00 -3.94 1.92
N LEU A 401 -2.06 -4.32 1.19
CA LEU A 401 -3.19 -5.05 1.73
C LEU A 401 -2.84 -6.52 1.93
N GLY A 402 -3.25 -7.08 3.05
CA GLY A 402 -2.86 -8.42 3.49
C GLY A 402 -3.43 -9.54 2.62
N SER A 403 -4.68 -9.44 2.16
CA SER A 403 -5.34 -10.51 1.41
C SER A 403 -5.52 -10.20 -0.07
N LYS A 404 -5.50 -11.24 -0.91
CA LYS A 404 -5.80 -11.13 -2.34
C LYS A 404 -7.23 -10.60 -2.58
N ARG A 405 -8.18 -10.96 -1.69
CA ARG A 405 -9.55 -10.48 -1.72
C ARG A 405 -9.61 -8.96 -1.58
N GLU A 406 -8.98 -8.40 -0.55
CA GLU A 406 -8.94 -6.94 -0.32
C GLU A 406 -8.32 -6.19 -1.48
N ARG A 407 -7.24 -6.72 -2.05
CA ARG A 407 -6.58 -6.15 -3.23
C ARG A 407 -7.52 -6.09 -4.43
N ILE A 408 -8.31 -7.13 -4.69
CA ILE A 408 -9.29 -7.20 -5.77
C ILE A 408 -10.39 -6.17 -5.55
N ILE A 409 -10.99 -6.12 -4.35
CA ILE A 409 -12.08 -5.19 -4.02
C ILE A 409 -11.61 -3.75 -4.10
N ALA A 410 -10.47 -3.40 -3.48
CA ALA A 410 -9.93 -2.05 -3.52
C ALA A 410 -9.62 -1.59 -4.96
N THR A 411 -9.00 -2.46 -5.79
CA THR A 411 -8.72 -2.14 -7.19
C THR A 411 -10.02 -1.88 -7.97
N ALA A 412 -11.04 -2.71 -7.79
CA ALA A 412 -12.32 -2.53 -8.46
C ALA A 412 -13.05 -1.25 -8.03
N LEU A 413 -13.07 -0.94 -6.72
CA LEU A 413 -13.68 0.28 -6.21
C LEU A 413 -13.01 1.53 -6.78
N MET A 414 -11.68 1.57 -6.81
CA MET A 414 -10.95 2.70 -7.39
C MET A 414 -11.18 2.83 -8.89
N ALA A 415 -11.22 1.72 -9.61
CA ALA A 415 -11.42 1.74 -11.05
C ALA A 415 -12.84 2.20 -11.44
N ILE A 416 -13.87 1.83 -10.68
CA ILE A 416 -15.28 2.08 -10.98
C ILE A 416 -15.78 3.40 -10.38
N ALA A 417 -15.59 3.60 -9.07
CA ALA A 417 -16.33 4.61 -8.31
C ALA A 417 -15.48 5.78 -7.80
N VAL A 418 -14.16 5.75 -7.99
CA VAL A 418 -13.28 6.82 -7.51
C VAL A 418 -12.77 7.65 -8.68
N PRO A 419 -13.20 8.93 -8.79
CA PRO A 419 -12.66 9.85 -9.80
C PRO A 419 -11.22 10.25 -9.43
N CYS A 420 -10.35 10.43 -10.43
CA CYS A 420 -8.99 10.93 -10.21
C CYS A 420 -8.98 12.48 -10.04
N SER A 421 -7.87 13.04 -9.55
CA SER A 421 -7.76 14.48 -9.28
C SER A 421 -8.02 15.34 -10.51
N ALA A 422 -7.47 14.97 -11.68
CA ALA A 422 -7.71 15.68 -12.93
C ALA A 422 -9.20 15.65 -13.34
N GLN A 423 -9.85 14.51 -13.17
CA GLN A 423 -11.28 14.38 -13.45
C GLN A 423 -12.13 15.19 -12.45
N ILE A 424 -11.76 15.21 -11.16
CA ILE A 424 -12.44 15.99 -10.13
C ILE A 424 -12.39 17.49 -10.47
N ALA A 425 -11.25 18.00 -10.94
CA ALA A 425 -11.10 19.41 -11.31
C ALA A 425 -12.05 19.79 -12.45
N VAL A 426 -12.07 19.00 -13.53
CA VAL A 426 -12.98 19.21 -14.68
C VAL A 426 -14.46 19.12 -14.26
N ILE A 427 -14.81 18.11 -13.47
CA ILE A 427 -16.19 17.93 -12.99
C ILE A 427 -16.61 19.08 -12.07
N ALA A 428 -15.72 19.54 -11.19
CA ALA A 428 -15.99 20.67 -10.30
C ALA A 428 -16.26 21.95 -11.10
N ALA A 429 -15.47 22.23 -12.14
CA ALA A 429 -15.65 23.37 -13.02
C ALA A 429 -17.00 23.30 -13.78
N LEU A 430 -17.35 22.15 -14.34
CA LEU A 430 -18.63 21.93 -15.01
C LEU A 430 -19.82 22.04 -14.04
N MET A 431 -19.71 21.47 -12.84
CA MET A 431 -20.79 21.50 -11.83
C MET A 431 -20.98 22.90 -11.21
N ALA A 432 -19.95 23.72 -11.15
CA ALA A 432 -20.06 25.10 -10.68
C ALA A 432 -21.05 25.93 -11.51
N GLY A 433 -21.15 25.67 -12.84
CA GLY A 433 -22.09 26.34 -13.74
C GLY A 433 -23.53 25.88 -13.62
N VAL A 434 -23.83 24.77 -12.94
CA VAL A 434 -25.17 24.12 -12.94
C VAL A 434 -25.90 24.26 -11.61
N GLY A 435 -25.19 24.67 -10.57
CA GLY A 435 -25.74 24.92 -9.25
C GLY A 435 -25.53 23.77 -8.23
N PRO A 436 -25.66 24.10 -6.93
CA PRO A 436 -25.28 23.20 -5.83
C PRO A 436 -26.13 21.93 -5.73
N THR A 437 -27.36 21.95 -6.19
CA THR A 437 -28.29 20.81 -6.12
C THR A 437 -27.79 19.66 -7.01
N TYR A 438 -27.34 19.96 -8.22
CA TYR A 438 -26.81 18.94 -9.14
C TYR A 438 -25.43 18.44 -8.71
N ALA A 439 -24.60 19.33 -8.16
CA ALA A 439 -23.32 18.93 -7.55
C ALA A 439 -23.54 17.97 -6.38
N ALA A 440 -24.49 18.28 -5.47
CA ALA A 440 -24.87 17.38 -4.38
C ALA A 440 -25.41 16.03 -4.89
N GLY A 441 -26.23 16.07 -5.95
CA GLY A 441 -26.74 14.87 -6.63
C GLY A 441 -25.62 13.97 -7.19
N TYR A 442 -24.59 14.57 -7.79
CA TYR A 442 -23.42 13.85 -8.29
C TYR A 442 -22.68 13.12 -7.15
N PHE A 443 -22.33 13.83 -6.06
CA PHE A 443 -21.64 13.22 -4.93
C PHE A 443 -22.48 12.15 -4.23
N ALA A 444 -23.80 12.38 -4.09
CA ALA A 444 -24.71 11.40 -3.51
C ALA A 444 -24.78 10.12 -4.37
N ALA A 445 -24.88 10.26 -5.69
CA ALA A 445 -24.88 9.14 -6.62
C ALA A 445 -23.57 8.34 -6.52
N LEU A 446 -22.42 9.00 -6.52
CA LEU A 446 -21.12 8.31 -6.38
C LEU A 446 -20.98 7.60 -5.03
N LEU A 447 -21.43 8.20 -3.94
CA LEU A 447 -21.38 7.58 -2.62
C LEU A 447 -22.24 6.31 -2.57
N VAL A 448 -23.46 6.37 -3.10
CA VAL A 448 -24.37 5.20 -3.19
C VAL A 448 -23.74 4.09 -4.03
N ILE A 449 -23.12 4.44 -5.16
CA ILE A 449 -22.46 3.48 -6.03
C ILE A 449 -21.23 2.89 -5.36
N PHE A 450 -20.40 3.71 -4.72
CA PHE A 450 -19.21 3.26 -3.99
C PHE A 450 -19.57 2.22 -2.92
N VAL A 451 -20.55 2.52 -2.07
CA VAL A 451 -21.02 1.61 -1.02
C VAL A 451 -21.69 0.38 -1.63
N GLY A 452 -22.53 0.55 -2.65
CA GLY A 452 -23.23 -0.54 -3.33
C GLY A 452 -22.27 -1.52 -4.01
N VAL A 453 -21.33 -1.01 -4.79
CA VAL A 453 -20.30 -1.83 -5.45
C VAL A 453 -19.39 -2.50 -4.42
N GLY A 454 -18.96 -1.77 -3.39
CA GLY A 454 -18.14 -2.33 -2.31
C GLY A 454 -18.84 -3.49 -1.60
N THR A 455 -20.09 -3.30 -1.21
CA THR A 455 -20.88 -4.35 -0.55
C THR A 455 -21.16 -5.54 -1.46
N ALA A 456 -21.44 -5.29 -2.75
CA ALA A 456 -21.64 -6.36 -3.73
C ALA A 456 -20.36 -7.18 -3.93
N LEU A 457 -19.22 -6.51 -4.09
CA LEU A 457 -17.92 -7.17 -4.25
C LEU A 457 -17.53 -7.95 -2.99
N ALA A 458 -17.83 -7.42 -1.79
CA ALA A 458 -17.60 -8.13 -0.52
C ALA A 458 -18.34 -9.47 -0.45
N ARG A 459 -19.52 -9.56 -1.04
CA ARG A 459 -20.32 -10.81 -1.08
C ARG A 459 -19.90 -11.76 -2.21
N LEU A 460 -19.46 -11.20 -3.34
CA LEU A 460 -19.11 -11.98 -4.54
C LEU A 460 -17.67 -12.51 -4.50
N THR A 461 -16.76 -11.84 -3.77
CA THR A 461 -15.35 -12.24 -3.76
C THR A 461 -15.10 -13.16 -2.56
N PRO A 462 -14.74 -14.44 -2.79
CA PRO A 462 -14.44 -15.37 -1.71
C PRO A 462 -13.15 -15.01 -0.99
N GLY A 463 -13.04 -15.41 0.29
CA GLY A 463 -11.87 -15.18 1.13
C GLY A 463 -12.22 -14.42 2.42
N VAL A 464 -11.25 -14.30 3.32
CA VAL A 464 -11.36 -13.57 4.58
C VAL A 464 -10.70 -12.20 4.47
N THR A 465 -11.22 -11.23 5.20
CA THR A 465 -10.55 -9.95 5.46
C THR A 465 -9.52 -10.16 6.56
N THR A 466 -8.37 -9.51 6.42
CA THR A 466 -7.36 -9.52 7.47
C THR A 466 -7.76 -8.52 8.56
N ASP A 467 -7.56 -8.91 9.82
CA ASP A 467 -7.79 -8.00 10.95
C ASP A 467 -6.84 -6.81 10.89
N LEU A 468 -7.34 -5.65 11.32
CA LEU A 468 -6.58 -4.43 11.34
C LEU A 468 -5.64 -4.41 12.55
N LEU A 469 -4.50 -5.07 12.44
CA LEU A 469 -3.38 -4.88 13.37
C LEU A 469 -2.56 -3.69 12.88
N ILE A 470 -2.94 -2.48 13.27
CA ILE A 470 -2.17 -1.26 12.99
C ILE A 470 -1.49 -0.79 14.27
N ASP A 471 -0.19 -0.73 14.17
CA ASP A 471 0.62 0.04 15.09
C ASP A 471 0.49 1.53 14.76
N ILE A 472 0.07 2.31 15.75
CA ILE A 472 -0.11 3.75 15.62
C ILE A 472 1.14 4.45 16.15
N PRO A 473 2.12 4.76 15.28
CA PRO A 473 3.35 5.43 15.70
C PRO A 473 3.02 6.82 16.26
N SER A 474 3.91 7.36 17.07
CA SER A 474 3.77 8.74 17.56
C SER A 474 3.74 9.73 16.39
N LEU A 475 3.05 10.85 16.60
CA LEU A 475 3.13 11.98 15.67
C LEU A 475 4.55 12.57 15.72
N ARG A 476 5.16 12.68 14.56
CA ARG A 476 6.52 13.23 14.39
C ARG A 476 6.50 14.32 13.32
N LEU A 477 7.40 15.29 13.47
CA LEU A 477 7.66 16.22 12.37
C LEU A 477 8.46 15.49 11.29
N PRO A 478 7.97 15.49 10.03
CA PRO A 478 8.66 14.86 8.92
C PRO A 478 10.06 15.46 8.70
N ARG A 479 11.06 14.62 8.46
CA ARG A 479 12.42 15.09 8.16
C ARG A 479 12.54 15.33 6.65
N ALA A 480 12.88 16.56 6.26
CA ALA A 480 12.91 16.98 4.86
C ALA A 480 13.83 16.12 3.98
N ASP A 481 15.01 15.72 4.48
CA ASP A 481 15.96 14.86 3.79
C ASP A 481 15.35 13.48 3.45
N ASN A 482 14.64 12.88 4.40
CA ASN A 482 13.97 11.59 4.22
C ASN A 482 12.81 11.69 3.24
N VAL A 483 11.97 12.73 3.39
CA VAL A 483 10.82 12.99 2.50
C VAL A 483 11.28 13.17 1.06
N ILE A 484 12.31 13.99 0.81
CA ILE A 484 12.84 14.23 -0.53
C ILE A 484 13.42 12.94 -1.13
N ARG A 485 14.25 12.21 -0.37
CA ARG A 485 14.86 10.96 -0.83
C ARG A 485 13.79 9.92 -1.22
N LYS A 486 12.79 9.70 -0.36
CA LYS A 486 11.67 8.79 -0.64
C LYS A 486 10.89 9.22 -1.88
N THR A 487 10.61 10.51 -2.01
CA THR A 487 9.89 11.08 -3.15
C THR A 487 10.64 10.82 -4.45
N VAL A 488 11.90 11.22 -4.54
CA VAL A 488 12.72 11.04 -5.75
C VAL A 488 12.81 9.57 -6.15
N MET A 489 13.03 8.67 -5.18
CA MET A 489 13.13 7.24 -5.45
C MET A 489 11.81 6.65 -5.98
N LYS A 490 10.67 6.99 -5.34
CA LYS A 490 9.34 6.53 -5.78
C LYS A 490 8.97 7.09 -7.15
N VAL A 491 9.24 8.38 -7.40
CA VAL A 491 9.01 9.04 -8.73
C VAL A 491 9.84 8.35 -9.81
N TRP A 492 11.12 8.11 -9.57
CA TRP A 492 12.00 7.47 -10.55
C TRP A 492 11.53 6.05 -10.94
N HIS A 493 11.16 5.23 -9.96
CA HIS A 493 10.63 3.90 -10.23
C HIS A 493 9.32 3.96 -11.02
N PHE A 494 8.42 4.85 -10.63
CA PHE A 494 7.15 5.03 -11.31
C PHE A 494 7.34 5.49 -12.76
N MET A 495 8.18 6.49 -13.01
CA MET A 495 8.45 7.02 -14.36
C MET A 495 9.01 5.94 -15.28
N LYS A 496 9.94 5.09 -14.81
CA LYS A 496 10.46 3.96 -15.60
C LYS A 496 9.36 2.98 -16.01
N GLU A 497 8.46 2.67 -15.10
CA GLU A 497 7.39 1.70 -15.35
C GLU A 497 6.35 2.26 -16.30
N VAL A 498 5.92 3.50 -16.09
CA VAL A 498 4.83 4.14 -16.83
C VAL A 498 5.25 4.54 -18.25
N THR A 499 6.51 4.90 -18.49
CA THR A 499 7.01 5.29 -19.82
C THR A 499 6.71 4.23 -20.88
N VAL A 500 6.97 2.96 -20.58
CA VAL A 500 6.72 1.87 -21.54
C VAL A 500 5.24 1.76 -21.86
N PHE A 501 4.37 1.91 -20.86
CA PHE A 501 2.92 1.84 -21.06
C PHE A 501 2.39 3.00 -21.91
N PHE A 502 2.93 4.21 -21.73
CA PHE A 502 2.55 5.37 -22.55
C PHE A 502 3.00 5.22 -24.00
N LEU A 503 4.21 4.73 -24.23
CA LEU A 503 4.68 4.45 -25.60
C LEU A 503 3.79 3.44 -26.33
N VAL A 504 3.46 2.32 -25.68
CA VAL A 504 2.58 1.30 -26.23
C VAL A 504 1.16 1.83 -26.43
N GLY A 505 0.65 2.60 -25.48
CA GLY A 505 -0.68 3.22 -25.54
C GLY A 505 -0.81 4.23 -26.67
N ALA A 506 0.15 5.14 -26.82
CA ALA A 506 0.19 6.11 -27.91
C ALA A 506 0.24 5.41 -29.28
N ALA A 507 1.12 4.40 -29.44
CA ALA A 507 1.21 3.63 -30.67
C ALA A 507 -0.11 2.91 -31.02
N LEU A 508 -0.79 2.33 -30.03
CA LEU A 508 -2.08 1.67 -30.22
C LEU A 508 -3.15 2.66 -30.69
N ILE A 509 -3.30 3.80 -29.99
CA ILE A 509 -4.31 4.81 -30.32
C ILE A 509 -4.07 5.42 -31.68
N SER A 510 -2.83 5.81 -31.99
CA SER A 510 -2.46 6.34 -33.31
C SER A 510 -2.74 5.35 -34.43
N THR A 511 -2.47 4.06 -34.20
CA THR A 511 -2.81 2.99 -35.16
C THR A 511 -4.33 2.85 -35.34
N MET A 512 -5.10 2.95 -34.26
CA MET A 512 -6.58 2.92 -34.33
C MET A 512 -7.13 4.15 -35.08
N GLN A 513 -6.52 5.32 -34.92
CA GLN A 513 -6.86 6.53 -35.66
C GLN A 513 -6.60 6.35 -37.15
N VAL A 514 -5.41 5.89 -37.54
CA VAL A 514 -5.04 5.65 -38.95
C VAL A 514 -5.93 4.59 -39.63
N THR A 515 -6.31 3.55 -38.91
CA THR A 515 -7.15 2.47 -39.44
C THR A 515 -8.65 2.82 -39.46
N GLY A 516 -9.08 3.95 -38.92
CA GLY A 516 -10.48 4.33 -38.77
C GLY A 516 -11.25 3.49 -37.74
N ALA A 517 -10.56 2.69 -36.95
CA ALA A 517 -11.16 1.91 -35.88
C ALA A 517 -11.78 2.79 -34.79
N LEU A 518 -11.16 3.94 -34.52
CA LEU A 518 -11.66 4.92 -33.53
C LEU A 518 -13.04 5.45 -33.96
N ASP A 519 -13.20 5.85 -35.27
CA ASP A 519 -14.47 6.31 -35.83
C ASP A 519 -15.53 5.23 -35.84
N ALA A 520 -15.13 3.97 -36.07
CA ALA A 520 -16.07 2.85 -36.01
C ALA A 520 -16.62 2.62 -34.60
N ILE A 521 -15.77 2.73 -33.56
CA ILE A 521 -16.19 2.63 -32.16
C ILE A 521 -17.12 3.79 -31.79
N GLN A 522 -16.81 5.02 -32.23
CA GLN A 522 -17.67 6.18 -32.00
C GLN A 522 -19.06 5.97 -32.61
N ARG A 523 -19.14 5.56 -33.89
CA ARG A 523 -20.43 5.27 -34.56
C ARG A 523 -21.23 4.20 -33.82
N TRP A 524 -20.55 3.17 -33.30
CA TRP A 524 -21.21 2.11 -32.55
C TRP A 524 -21.73 2.59 -31.18
N ALA A 525 -21.08 3.57 -30.56
CA ALA A 525 -21.48 4.13 -29.26
C ALA A 525 -22.67 5.11 -29.36
N VAL A 526 -22.89 5.75 -30.52
CA VAL A 526 -23.97 6.75 -30.73
C VAL A 526 -25.36 6.24 -30.32
N PRO A 527 -25.85 5.05 -30.67
CA PRO A 527 -27.16 4.58 -30.23
C PRO A 527 -27.30 4.48 -28.69
N LEU A 528 -26.23 4.14 -28.00
CA LEU A 528 -26.22 4.05 -26.54
C LEU A 528 -26.23 5.44 -25.90
N THR A 529 -25.47 6.41 -26.44
CA THR A 529 -25.44 7.77 -25.92
C THR A 529 -26.74 8.52 -26.17
N VAL A 530 -27.27 8.45 -27.39
CA VAL A 530 -28.49 9.20 -27.73
C VAL A 530 -29.75 8.47 -27.24
N GLY A 531 -29.89 7.18 -27.53
CA GLY A 531 -31.13 6.44 -27.24
C GLY A 531 -31.29 6.04 -25.76
N TRP A 532 -30.18 5.82 -25.04
CA TRP A 532 -30.21 5.30 -23.68
C TRP A 532 -29.92 6.36 -22.62
N LEU A 533 -28.95 7.24 -22.90
CA LEU A 533 -28.55 8.31 -21.95
C LEU A 533 -29.24 9.66 -22.24
N GLY A 534 -29.87 9.83 -23.40
CA GLY A 534 -30.50 11.11 -23.80
C GLY A 534 -29.50 12.24 -24.05
N LEU A 535 -28.28 11.91 -24.44
CA LEU A 535 -27.19 12.85 -24.69
C LEU A 535 -27.03 13.13 -26.19
N PRO A 536 -26.45 14.26 -26.61
CA PRO A 536 -26.11 14.50 -28.02
C PRO A 536 -25.16 13.44 -28.59
N ALA A 537 -25.14 13.29 -29.92
CA ALA A 537 -24.31 12.29 -30.60
C ALA A 537 -22.80 12.52 -30.36
N GLU A 538 -22.39 13.77 -30.19
CA GLU A 538 -21.02 14.21 -29.89
C GLU A 538 -20.52 13.64 -28.54
N ALA A 539 -21.43 13.32 -27.62
CA ALA A 539 -21.09 12.69 -26.34
C ALA A 539 -20.41 11.33 -26.51
N ALA A 540 -20.67 10.61 -27.61
CA ALA A 540 -19.96 9.37 -27.92
C ALA A 540 -18.45 9.57 -28.05
N THR A 541 -18.03 10.68 -28.67
CA THR A 541 -16.63 11.06 -28.77
C THR A 541 -16.01 11.32 -27.40
N ALA A 542 -16.71 12.04 -26.52
CA ALA A 542 -16.25 12.31 -25.16
C ALA A 542 -16.03 11.01 -24.35
N PHE A 543 -16.92 10.01 -24.48
CA PHE A 543 -16.74 8.72 -23.82
C PHE A 543 -15.53 7.94 -24.37
N VAL A 544 -15.31 7.97 -25.69
CA VAL A 544 -14.14 7.31 -26.30
C VAL A 544 -12.84 8.00 -25.86
N MET A 545 -12.82 9.33 -25.83
CA MET A 545 -11.68 10.11 -25.34
C MET A 545 -11.43 9.87 -23.83
N GLY A 546 -12.47 9.62 -23.06
CA GLY A 546 -12.38 9.23 -21.66
C GLY A 546 -11.63 7.91 -21.41
N PHE A 547 -11.58 7.02 -22.40
CA PHE A 547 -10.74 5.82 -22.34
C PHE A 547 -9.25 6.14 -22.46
N VAL A 548 -8.90 7.12 -23.25
CA VAL A 548 -7.51 7.60 -23.37
C VAL A 548 -7.10 8.26 -22.05
N ARG A 549 -7.88 9.26 -21.65
CA ARG A 549 -7.75 9.97 -20.35
C ARG A 549 -9.13 10.36 -19.83
N ARG A 550 -9.37 10.07 -18.55
CA ARG A 550 -10.67 10.34 -17.91
C ARG A 550 -11.06 11.83 -17.92
N ASP A 551 -10.09 12.70 -17.74
CA ASP A 551 -10.28 14.16 -17.78
C ASP A 551 -10.64 14.68 -19.17
N PHE A 552 -10.05 14.16 -20.25
CA PHE A 552 -10.42 14.50 -21.61
C PHE A 552 -11.86 14.12 -21.95
N GLY A 553 -12.30 12.95 -21.51
CA GLY A 553 -13.70 12.58 -21.65
C GLY A 553 -14.62 13.56 -20.92
N ALA A 554 -14.27 13.96 -19.71
CA ALA A 554 -15.04 14.95 -18.96
C ALA A 554 -14.96 16.36 -19.60
N ALA A 555 -13.78 16.78 -20.06
CA ALA A 555 -13.56 18.07 -20.73
C ALA A 555 -14.34 18.18 -22.05
N GLY A 556 -14.51 17.09 -22.79
CA GLY A 556 -15.30 17.08 -24.02
C GLY A 556 -16.76 17.57 -23.85
N PHE A 557 -17.28 17.54 -22.64
CA PHE A 557 -18.62 18.07 -22.35
C PHE A 557 -18.69 19.57 -22.19
N PHE A 558 -17.57 20.30 -22.05
CA PHE A 558 -17.56 21.78 -21.99
C PHE A 558 -18.07 22.43 -23.28
N THR A 559 -17.78 21.82 -24.42
CA THR A 559 -18.14 22.37 -25.73
C THR A 559 -19.57 22.06 -26.15
N MET A 560 -20.28 21.24 -25.35
CA MET A 560 -21.64 20.80 -25.66
C MET A 560 -22.68 21.63 -24.92
N ASN A 561 -23.74 22.05 -25.60
CA ASN A 561 -24.89 22.70 -24.99
C ASN A 561 -25.77 21.69 -24.25
N LEU A 562 -25.35 21.30 -23.05
CA LEU A 562 -26.08 20.33 -22.21
C LEU A 562 -26.97 21.04 -21.19
N THR A 563 -28.16 20.49 -20.96
CA THR A 563 -28.98 20.88 -19.81
C THR A 563 -28.30 20.40 -18.51
N ALA A 564 -28.68 21.03 -17.39
CA ALA A 564 -28.16 20.65 -16.08
C ALA A 564 -28.36 19.16 -15.74
N ALA A 565 -29.50 18.60 -16.14
CA ALA A 565 -29.82 17.18 -15.98
C ALA A 565 -28.93 16.28 -16.85
N GLN A 566 -28.75 16.65 -18.13
CA GLN A 566 -27.85 15.93 -19.04
C GLN A 566 -26.40 15.96 -18.57
N LEU A 567 -25.95 17.10 -18.03
CA LEU A 567 -24.61 17.23 -17.48
C LEU A 567 -24.40 16.32 -16.27
N LEU A 568 -25.38 16.22 -15.36
CA LEU A 568 -25.30 15.28 -14.23
C LEU A 568 -25.21 13.84 -14.71
N VAL A 569 -26.04 13.43 -15.68
CA VAL A 569 -26.00 12.08 -16.28
C VAL A 569 -24.63 11.80 -16.92
N SER A 570 -24.11 12.79 -17.68
CA SER A 570 -22.80 12.69 -18.34
C SER A 570 -21.69 12.50 -17.33
N MET A 571 -21.66 13.31 -16.26
CA MET A 571 -20.61 13.28 -15.25
C MET A 571 -20.61 11.99 -14.44
N VAL A 572 -21.79 11.50 -14.04
CA VAL A 572 -21.90 10.20 -13.35
C VAL A 572 -21.45 9.08 -14.28
N THR A 573 -21.93 9.07 -15.51
CA THR A 573 -21.61 8.00 -16.48
C THR A 573 -20.11 7.97 -16.81
N ILE A 574 -19.47 9.11 -17.10
CA ILE A 574 -18.04 9.16 -17.44
C ILE A 574 -17.16 8.78 -16.26
N THR A 575 -17.58 9.08 -15.03
CA THR A 575 -16.84 8.68 -13.82
C THR A 575 -16.84 7.16 -13.65
N LEU A 576 -17.94 6.50 -13.92
CA LEU A 576 -18.09 5.05 -13.79
C LEU A 576 -17.55 4.29 -15.02
N PHE A 577 -17.42 4.97 -16.16
CA PHE A 577 -17.23 4.36 -17.44
C PHE A 577 -15.90 3.62 -17.42
N VAL A 578 -14.82 3.86 -17.69
CA VAL A 578 -13.63 3.01 -17.82
C VAL A 578 -12.42 3.65 -17.14
N PRO A 579 -11.55 2.88 -16.49
CA PRO A 579 -10.23 3.39 -16.10
C PRO A 579 -9.43 3.79 -17.36
N CYS A 580 -8.65 4.87 -17.27
CA CYS A 580 -7.79 5.32 -18.35
C CYS A 580 -6.78 4.24 -18.76
N ILE A 581 -6.20 4.36 -19.95
CA ILE A 581 -5.30 3.33 -20.53
C ILE A 581 -4.12 3.01 -19.58
N ALA A 582 -3.57 3.97 -18.87
CA ALA A 582 -2.51 3.75 -17.89
C ALA A 582 -2.98 2.85 -16.73
N SER A 583 -4.20 3.09 -16.22
CA SER A 583 -4.78 2.25 -15.17
C SER A 583 -5.10 0.84 -15.67
N VAL A 584 -5.60 0.72 -16.89
CA VAL A 584 -5.88 -0.57 -17.55
C VAL A 584 -4.62 -1.43 -17.61
N MET A 585 -3.51 -0.87 -18.07
CA MET A 585 -2.24 -1.59 -18.19
C MET A 585 -1.69 -2.04 -16.82
N VAL A 586 -1.74 -1.15 -15.82
CA VAL A 586 -1.29 -1.49 -14.47
C VAL A 586 -2.19 -2.54 -13.82
N ILE A 587 -3.52 -2.44 -13.98
CA ILE A 587 -4.45 -3.46 -13.48
C ILE A 587 -4.19 -4.80 -14.16
N ALA A 588 -3.92 -4.82 -15.47
CA ALA A 588 -3.56 -6.04 -16.20
C ALA A 588 -2.30 -6.70 -15.62
N LYS A 589 -1.27 -5.90 -15.32
CA LYS A 589 -0.01 -6.37 -14.75
C LYS A 589 -0.18 -6.89 -13.31
N GLU A 590 -0.95 -6.17 -12.48
CA GLU A 590 -1.12 -6.49 -11.05
C GLU A 590 -2.12 -7.61 -10.78
N ARG A 591 -3.16 -7.73 -11.60
CA ARG A 591 -4.30 -8.64 -11.37
C ARG A 591 -4.53 -9.66 -12.48
N GLY A 592 -3.83 -9.49 -13.60
CA GLY A 592 -3.97 -10.34 -14.79
C GLY A 592 -5.08 -9.91 -15.74
N ALA A 593 -4.94 -10.37 -17.00
CA ALA A 593 -5.83 -9.97 -18.09
C ALA A 593 -7.30 -10.43 -17.89
N ARG A 594 -7.53 -11.59 -17.29
CA ARG A 594 -8.89 -12.10 -17.04
C ARG A 594 -9.68 -11.21 -16.08
N TYR A 595 -9.02 -10.76 -15.01
CA TYR A 595 -9.61 -9.82 -14.06
C TYR A 595 -9.89 -8.47 -14.73
N LEU A 596 -8.95 -7.95 -15.52
CA LEU A 596 -9.11 -6.71 -16.26
C LEU A 596 -10.33 -6.75 -17.18
N VAL A 597 -10.48 -7.79 -17.99
CA VAL A 597 -11.61 -7.92 -18.93
C VAL A 597 -12.95 -7.95 -18.17
N GLY A 598 -13.02 -8.70 -17.07
CA GLY A 598 -14.21 -8.72 -16.22
C GLY A 598 -14.53 -7.35 -15.60
N LEU A 599 -13.51 -6.67 -15.07
CA LEU A 599 -13.64 -5.34 -14.48
C LEU A 599 -14.07 -4.30 -15.53
N PHE A 600 -13.48 -4.34 -16.72
CA PHE A 600 -13.80 -3.45 -17.82
C PHE A 600 -15.26 -3.63 -18.27
N ALA A 601 -15.68 -4.85 -18.51
CA ALA A 601 -17.07 -5.15 -18.88
C ALA A 601 -18.06 -4.72 -17.78
N ALA A 602 -17.73 -4.97 -16.50
CA ALA A 602 -18.55 -4.57 -15.38
C ALA A 602 -18.63 -3.04 -15.23
N SER A 603 -17.52 -2.30 -15.41
CA SER A 603 -17.51 -0.84 -15.31
C SER A 603 -18.33 -0.19 -16.45
N VAL A 604 -18.13 -0.63 -17.70
CA VAL A 604 -18.92 -0.15 -18.84
C VAL A 604 -20.42 -0.46 -18.65
N GLY A 605 -20.74 -1.70 -18.30
CA GLY A 605 -22.12 -2.11 -18.06
C GLY A 605 -22.78 -1.29 -16.94
N LEU A 606 -22.08 -1.12 -15.81
CA LEU A 606 -22.58 -0.33 -14.67
C LEU A 606 -22.76 1.13 -15.04
N ALA A 607 -21.79 1.73 -15.76
CA ALA A 607 -21.87 3.12 -16.21
C ALA A 607 -23.12 3.41 -17.03
N PHE A 608 -23.39 2.55 -18.03
CA PHE A 608 -24.58 2.71 -18.87
C PHE A 608 -25.88 2.37 -18.13
N ILE A 609 -25.90 1.34 -17.27
CA ILE A 609 -27.09 1.01 -16.48
C ILE A 609 -27.44 2.18 -15.54
N VAL A 610 -26.46 2.65 -14.76
CA VAL A 610 -26.67 3.74 -13.80
C VAL A 610 -27.00 5.03 -14.53
N GLY A 611 -26.24 5.38 -15.58
CA GLY A 611 -26.48 6.58 -16.38
C GLY A 611 -27.88 6.59 -17.01
N GLY A 612 -28.31 5.48 -17.62
CA GLY A 612 -29.63 5.37 -18.20
C GLY A 612 -30.78 5.37 -17.19
N LEU A 613 -30.59 4.75 -16.02
CA LEU A 613 -31.56 4.85 -14.92
C LEU A 613 -31.67 6.28 -14.40
N LEU A 614 -30.54 6.94 -14.21
CA LEU A 614 -30.48 8.33 -13.76
C LEU A 614 -31.15 9.27 -14.79
N ALA A 615 -30.89 9.05 -16.09
CA ALA A 615 -31.52 9.83 -17.17
C ALA A 615 -33.05 9.74 -17.14
N ARG A 616 -33.62 8.55 -16.89
CA ARG A 616 -35.06 8.36 -16.72
C ARG A 616 -35.62 8.95 -15.45
N LEU A 617 -34.90 8.81 -14.32
CA LEU A 617 -35.32 9.36 -13.03
C LEU A 617 -35.42 10.90 -13.04
N ILE A 618 -34.53 11.55 -13.80
CA ILE A 618 -34.45 13.01 -13.88
C ILE A 618 -35.26 13.56 -15.09
N GLY A 619 -35.82 12.69 -15.93
CA GLY A 619 -36.65 13.10 -17.08
C GLY A 619 -35.82 13.64 -18.26
N VAL A 620 -34.63 13.13 -18.49
CA VAL A 620 -33.78 13.41 -19.67
C VAL A 620 -34.24 12.59 -20.87
N VAL A 621 -34.72 11.36 -20.62
CA VAL A 621 -35.26 10.40 -21.61
C VAL A 621 -36.68 10.01 -21.19
#